data_ecf3c64adc4081cde1a507f4679c6eea
#
_entry.id   ecf3c64adc4081cde1a507f4679c6eea
#
_cell.length_a   1.000
_cell.length_b   1.000
_cell.length_c   1.000
_cell.angle_alpha   90.00
_cell.angle_beta   90.00
_cell.angle_gamma   90.00
#
_symmetry.space_group_name_H-M   'P 1'
#
loop_
_entity.id
_entity.type
_entity.pdbx_description
1 polymer ?
#
loop_
_entity_poly.entity_id
_entity_poly.type
_entity_poly.pdbx_seq_one_letter_code
_entity_poly.pdbx_strand_id
1 'polypeptide(L)'
;AVLRNGEAVGRGTGHSKKLAEQAAALGEVPVGCVVVREGQVVGRGFNRRESARSALAHAELLAIDEACRTLGGWRLWQCTLYVTLEPCPMCAGAIINARIPRVVYAAPDPKAGVCGSVTDLFALPFNHHPVVESGPLAAESAALLRSFFRRLRR
;
A
#
# COMPACT_ATOMS: atom_id res chain seq x y z
N ALA A 1 16.88 16.51 7.68
CA ALA A 1 16.48 15.09 7.60
C ALA A 1 14.97 14.93 7.78
N VAL A 2 14.38 15.61 8.78
CA VAL A 2 12.93 15.51 9.02
C VAL A 2 12.13 16.09 7.87
N LEU A 3 12.57 17.21 7.29
CA LEU A 3 11.93 17.85 6.14
C LEU A 3 12.02 16.95 4.90
N ARG A 4 13.17 16.34 4.67
CA ARG A 4 13.36 15.40 3.55
C ARG A 4 12.46 14.18 3.69
N ASN A 5 12.33 13.65 4.91
CA ASN A 5 11.44 12.52 5.18
C ASN A 5 9.98 12.90 4.96
N GLY A 6 9.55 14.11 5.37
CA GLY A 6 8.21 14.62 5.13
C GLY A 6 7.89 14.76 3.65
N GLU A 7 8.82 15.31 2.85
CA GLU A 7 8.68 15.41 1.40
C GLU A 7 8.60 14.03 0.73
N ALA A 8 9.47 13.10 1.15
CA ALA A 8 9.47 11.75 0.62
C ALA A 8 8.15 11.04 0.92
N VAL A 9 7.62 11.17 2.14
CA VAL A 9 6.32 10.61 2.53
C VAL A 9 5.21 11.22 1.69
N GLY A 10 5.21 12.55 1.52
CA GLY A 10 4.19 13.24 0.71
C GLY A 10 4.22 12.79 -0.75
N ARG A 11 5.40 12.63 -1.34
CA ARG A 11 5.54 12.16 -2.73
C ARG A 11 5.09 10.72 -2.89
N GLY A 12 5.52 9.84 -1.99
CA GLY A 12 5.13 8.43 -2.03
C GLY A 12 3.62 8.25 -1.91
N THR A 13 2.99 8.96 -0.96
CA THR A 13 1.54 8.94 -0.78
C THR A 13 0.81 9.51 -2.00
N GLY A 14 1.35 10.58 -2.60
CA GLY A 14 0.78 11.17 -3.82
C GLY A 14 0.83 10.22 -5.01
N HIS A 15 1.92 9.50 -5.21
CA HIS A 15 2.03 8.47 -6.25
C HIS A 15 1.01 7.34 -6.02
N SER A 16 0.86 6.89 -4.80
CA SER A 16 -0.10 5.84 -4.45
C SER A 16 -1.53 6.28 -4.72
N LYS A 17 -1.87 7.54 -4.40
CA LYS A 17 -3.21 8.09 -4.64
C LYS A 17 -3.52 8.15 -6.13
N LYS A 18 -2.57 8.55 -6.97
CA LYS A 18 -2.76 8.54 -8.43
C LYS A 18 -3.07 7.14 -8.95
N LEU A 19 -2.39 6.12 -8.44
CA LEU A 19 -2.66 4.74 -8.80
C LEU A 19 -4.05 4.29 -8.33
N ALA A 20 -4.49 4.74 -7.15
CA ALA A 20 -5.84 4.48 -6.66
C ALA A 20 -6.88 5.09 -7.58
N GLU A 21 -6.65 6.30 -8.07
CA GLU A 21 -7.53 6.96 -9.03
C GLU A 21 -7.59 6.19 -10.36
N GLN A 22 -6.47 5.64 -10.81
CA GLN A 22 -6.43 4.79 -12.01
C GLN A 22 -7.27 3.52 -11.81
N ALA A 23 -7.19 2.90 -10.63
CA ALA A 23 -8.02 1.74 -10.30
C ALA A 23 -9.50 2.11 -10.38
N ALA A 24 -9.91 3.22 -9.77
CA ALA A 24 -11.28 3.69 -9.81
C ALA A 24 -11.78 3.91 -11.24
N ALA A 25 -10.93 4.48 -12.11
CA ALA A 25 -11.26 4.71 -13.51
C ALA A 25 -11.53 3.41 -14.28
N LEU A 26 -10.95 2.30 -13.83
CA LEU A 26 -11.16 0.96 -14.40
C LEU A 26 -12.28 0.18 -13.71
N GLY A 27 -12.99 0.79 -12.77
CA GLY A 27 -14.05 0.12 -12.02
C GLY A 27 -13.55 -0.78 -10.91
N GLU A 28 -12.28 -0.67 -10.54
CA GLU A 28 -11.68 -1.42 -9.43
C GLU A 28 -11.75 -0.61 -8.13
N VAL A 29 -11.76 -1.29 -7.00
CA VAL A 29 -11.68 -0.63 -5.70
C VAL A 29 -10.41 0.24 -5.67
N PRO A 30 -10.52 1.53 -5.36
CA PRO A 30 -9.41 2.48 -5.54
C PRO A 30 -8.35 2.36 -4.44
N VAL A 31 -7.46 1.41 -4.62
CA VAL A 31 -6.28 1.23 -3.79
C VAL A 31 -5.05 1.26 -4.69
N GLY A 32 -4.07 2.08 -4.31
CA GLY A 32 -2.80 2.20 -5.02
C GLY A 32 -1.63 2.02 -4.07
N CYS A 33 -0.52 1.52 -4.60
CA CYS A 33 0.66 1.23 -3.81
C CYS A 33 1.94 1.48 -4.62
N VAL A 34 2.94 2.07 -3.97
CA VAL A 34 4.29 2.16 -4.54
C VAL A 34 5.30 1.64 -3.53
N VAL A 35 6.38 1.06 -4.04
CA VAL A 35 7.56 0.72 -3.27
C VAL A 35 8.68 1.64 -3.73
N VAL A 36 9.33 2.30 -2.78
CA VAL A 36 10.34 3.34 -3.05
C VAL A 36 11.66 2.95 -2.39
N ARG A 37 12.76 3.08 -3.13
CA ARG A 37 14.11 2.91 -2.63
C ARG A 37 14.95 4.10 -3.05
N GLU A 38 15.60 4.76 -2.06
CA GLU A 38 16.47 5.92 -2.32
C GLU A 38 15.78 7.00 -3.19
N GLY A 39 14.52 7.30 -2.88
CA GLY A 39 13.74 8.30 -3.60
C GLY A 39 13.22 7.87 -4.96
N GLN A 40 13.52 6.66 -5.40
CA GLN A 40 13.08 6.13 -6.70
C GLN A 40 11.94 5.13 -6.51
N VAL A 41 10.89 5.25 -7.31
CA VAL A 41 9.81 4.27 -7.33
C VAL A 41 10.30 3.04 -8.08
N VAL A 42 10.40 1.92 -7.37
CA VAL A 42 10.88 0.65 -7.92
C VAL A 42 9.76 -0.36 -8.15
N GLY A 43 8.58 -0.11 -7.59
CA GLY A 43 7.40 -0.95 -7.83
C GLY A 43 6.12 -0.13 -7.71
N ARG A 44 5.15 -0.42 -8.58
CA ARG A 44 3.83 0.22 -8.62
C ARG A 44 2.75 -0.82 -8.73
N GLY A 45 1.63 -0.57 -8.10
CA GLY A 45 0.46 -1.42 -8.24
C GLY A 45 -0.81 -0.68 -7.90
N PHE A 46 -1.90 -1.08 -8.52
CA PHE A 46 -3.22 -0.69 -8.10
C PHE A 46 -4.11 -1.94 -8.11
N ASN A 47 -5.18 -1.92 -7.31
CA ASN A 47 -6.05 -3.07 -7.18
C ASN A 47 -6.63 -3.44 -8.54
N ARG A 48 -6.50 -4.72 -8.91
CA ARG A 48 -6.99 -5.28 -10.17
C ARG A 48 -7.72 -6.60 -9.95
N ARG A 49 -8.31 -6.77 -8.78
CA ARG A 49 -8.95 -8.04 -8.39
C ARG A 49 -9.99 -8.49 -9.41
N GLU A 50 -10.83 -7.58 -9.90
CA GLU A 50 -11.87 -7.90 -10.86
C GLU A 50 -11.31 -8.09 -12.27
N SER A 51 -10.51 -7.15 -12.77
CA SER A 51 -9.99 -7.21 -14.15
C SER A 51 -8.99 -8.34 -14.33
N ALA A 52 -8.17 -8.64 -13.32
CA ALA A 52 -7.22 -9.75 -13.37
C ALA A 52 -7.85 -11.08 -12.95
N ARG A 53 -9.08 -11.06 -12.42
CA ARG A 53 -9.78 -12.25 -11.89
C ARG A 53 -8.90 -13.01 -10.91
N SER A 54 -8.31 -12.28 -9.97
CA SER A 54 -7.36 -12.85 -9.01
C SER A 54 -7.60 -12.26 -7.63
N ALA A 55 -7.83 -13.12 -6.66
CA ALA A 55 -7.92 -12.73 -5.25
C ALA A 55 -6.59 -12.13 -4.73
N LEU A 56 -5.49 -12.37 -5.42
CA LEU A 56 -4.16 -11.92 -5.02
C LEU A 56 -3.80 -10.55 -5.63
N ALA A 57 -4.59 -10.04 -6.57
CA ALA A 57 -4.27 -8.82 -7.32
C ALA A 57 -4.56 -7.55 -6.53
N HIS A 58 -4.08 -7.48 -5.31
CA HIS A 58 -4.05 -6.29 -4.49
C HIS A 58 -2.90 -5.37 -4.90
N ALA A 59 -3.08 -4.07 -4.74
CA ALA A 59 -2.08 -3.07 -5.09
C ALA A 59 -0.71 -3.40 -4.49
N GLU A 60 -0.67 -3.80 -3.22
CA GLU A 60 0.56 -4.08 -2.49
C GLU A 60 1.32 -5.26 -3.08
N LEU A 61 0.62 -6.35 -3.41
CA LEU A 61 1.27 -7.54 -3.97
C LEU A 61 1.86 -7.23 -5.34
N LEU A 62 1.14 -6.47 -6.16
CA LEU A 62 1.62 -6.07 -7.49
C LEU A 62 2.85 -5.17 -7.39
N ALA A 63 2.83 -4.21 -6.47
CA ALA A 63 3.96 -3.31 -6.26
C ALA A 63 5.19 -4.05 -5.71
N ILE A 64 5.00 -4.95 -4.77
CA ILE A 64 6.09 -5.76 -4.18
C ILE A 64 6.71 -6.65 -5.26
N ASP A 65 5.88 -7.33 -6.06
CA ASP A 65 6.36 -8.21 -7.12
C ASP A 65 7.19 -7.45 -8.16
N GLU A 66 6.71 -6.29 -8.58
CA GLU A 66 7.47 -5.43 -9.52
C GLU A 66 8.79 -4.95 -8.89
N ALA A 67 8.76 -4.53 -7.63
CA ALA A 67 9.96 -4.08 -6.93
C ALA A 67 11.02 -5.18 -6.86
N CYS A 68 10.61 -6.41 -6.58
CA CYS A 68 11.52 -7.56 -6.57
C CYS A 68 12.16 -7.77 -7.94
N ARG A 69 11.39 -7.66 -9.00
CA ARG A 69 11.92 -7.79 -10.37
C ARG A 69 12.84 -6.63 -10.72
N THR A 70 12.47 -5.42 -10.37
CA THR A 70 13.29 -4.22 -10.63
C THR A 70 14.64 -4.30 -9.94
N LEU A 71 14.66 -4.74 -8.69
CA LEU A 71 15.88 -4.78 -7.88
C LEU A 71 16.64 -6.12 -8.02
N GLY A 72 16.05 -7.10 -8.70
CA GLY A 72 16.70 -8.37 -8.96
C GLY A 72 16.79 -9.29 -7.74
N GLY A 73 15.89 -9.16 -6.77
CA GLY A 73 15.90 -10.00 -5.57
C GLY A 73 14.66 -9.79 -4.74
N TRP A 74 14.39 -10.72 -3.82
CA TRP A 74 13.17 -10.71 -3.02
C TRP A 74 13.29 -9.90 -1.72
N ARG A 75 14.50 -9.53 -1.31
CA ARG A 75 14.71 -8.74 -0.08
C ARG A 75 14.60 -7.25 -0.40
N LEU A 76 13.55 -6.62 0.11
CA LEU A 76 13.28 -5.19 -0.09
C LEU A 76 13.63 -4.39 1.17
N TRP A 77 14.71 -4.74 1.82
CA TRP A 77 15.09 -4.24 3.14
C TRP A 77 15.49 -2.75 3.18
N GLN A 78 15.74 -2.14 2.04
CA GLN A 78 16.03 -0.69 1.96
C GLN A 78 14.85 0.10 1.39
N CYS A 79 13.66 -0.49 1.33
CA CYS A 79 12.51 0.10 0.68
C CYS A 79 11.49 0.60 1.69
N THR A 80 10.67 1.57 1.26
CA THR A 80 9.46 1.99 1.95
C THR A 80 8.27 1.69 1.06
N LEU A 81 7.23 1.12 1.63
CA LEU A 81 5.96 0.85 0.93
C LEU A 81 4.95 1.92 1.32
N TYR A 82 4.37 2.58 0.31
CA TYR A 82 3.29 3.55 0.48
C TYR A 82 2.02 2.99 -0.14
N VAL A 83 0.95 2.94 0.64
CA VAL A 83 -0.33 2.39 0.19
C VAL A 83 -1.46 3.30 0.67
N THR A 84 -2.52 3.42 -0.14
CA THR A 84 -3.63 4.33 0.15
C THR A 84 -4.60 3.79 1.20
N LEU A 85 -4.60 2.48 1.42
CA LEU A 85 -5.47 1.82 2.39
C LEU A 85 -4.62 0.92 3.28
N GLU A 86 -4.96 0.85 4.56
CA GLU A 86 -4.29 -0.02 5.54
C GLU A 86 -4.22 -1.46 5.00
N PRO A 87 -3.04 -2.11 5.03
CA PRO A 87 -2.88 -3.47 4.50
C PRO A 87 -3.76 -4.51 5.20
N CYS A 88 -4.25 -5.46 4.39
CA CYS A 88 -4.96 -6.64 4.87
C CYS A 88 -3.95 -7.72 5.32
N PRO A 89 -4.43 -8.85 5.92
CA PRO A 89 -3.51 -9.91 6.37
C PRO A 89 -2.61 -10.48 5.27
N MET A 90 -3.15 -10.67 4.06
CA MET A 90 -2.38 -11.20 2.93
C MET A 90 -1.22 -10.26 2.56
N CYS A 91 -1.51 -8.97 2.46
CA CYS A 91 -0.51 -7.97 2.07
C CYS A 91 0.51 -7.72 3.18
N ALA A 92 0.06 -7.73 4.45
CA ALA A 92 0.97 -7.63 5.59
C ALA A 92 1.93 -8.82 5.62
N GLY A 93 1.44 -10.02 5.34
CA GLY A 93 2.29 -11.22 5.20
C GLY A 93 3.34 -11.06 4.11
N ALA A 94 2.95 -10.49 2.97
CA ALA A 94 3.87 -10.22 1.87
C ALA A 94 4.95 -9.20 2.26
N ILE A 95 4.58 -8.17 3.01
CA ILE A 95 5.51 -7.16 3.53
C ILE A 95 6.55 -7.81 4.44
N ILE A 96 6.11 -8.70 5.33
CA ILE A 96 7.01 -9.45 6.21
C ILE A 96 7.94 -10.33 5.39
N ASN A 97 7.40 -11.07 4.43
CA ASN A 97 8.19 -11.97 3.57
C ASN A 97 9.25 -11.21 2.77
N ALA A 98 8.92 -10.04 2.27
CA ALA A 98 9.82 -9.21 1.48
C ALA A 98 10.82 -8.40 2.33
N ARG A 99 10.68 -8.42 3.67
CA ARG A 99 11.56 -7.69 4.60
C ARG A 99 11.51 -6.18 4.41
N ILE A 100 10.36 -5.63 4.05
CA ILE A 100 10.21 -4.18 3.91
C ILE A 100 10.28 -3.54 5.31
N PRO A 101 11.21 -2.60 5.53
CA PRO A 101 11.41 -2.04 6.88
C PRO A 101 10.42 -0.95 7.26
N ARG A 102 9.73 -0.33 6.30
CA ARG A 102 8.83 0.79 6.59
C ARG A 102 7.58 0.74 5.72
N VAL A 103 6.43 0.94 6.37
CA VAL A 103 5.12 0.98 5.72
C VAL A 103 4.43 2.30 6.09
N VAL A 104 3.95 3.02 5.10
CA VAL A 104 3.16 4.23 5.27
C VAL A 104 1.81 4.01 4.59
N TYR A 105 0.72 4.01 5.35
CA TYR A 105 -0.62 3.87 4.79
C TYR A 105 -1.42 5.15 5.02
N ALA A 106 -2.42 5.41 4.15
CA ALA A 106 -3.23 6.62 4.24
C ALA A 106 -4.49 6.39 5.06
N ALA A 107 -5.47 5.67 4.52
CA ALA A 107 -6.76 5.47 5.19
C ALA A 107 -6.75 4.18 6.02
N PRO A 108 -7.34 4.19 7.23
CA PRO A 108 -7.54 2.96 7.99
C PRO A 108 -8.63 2.10 7.34
N ASP A 109 -8.54 0.78 7.53
CA ASP A 109 -9.54 -0.17 7.07
C ASP A 109 -10.11 -0.91 8.28
N PRO A 110 -11.29 -0.51 8.77
CA PRO A 110 -11.87 -1.13 9.96
C PRO A 110 -12.33 -2.57 9.75
N LYS A 111 -12.44 -3.04 8.51
CA LYS A 111 -12.92 -4.39 8.20
C LYS A 111 -11.81 -5.41 8.04
N ALA A 112 -10.66 -5.00 7.48
CA ALA A 112 -9.59 -5.92 7.13
C ALA A 112 -8.19 -5.42 7.47
N GLY A 113 -8.06 -4.22 7.99
CA GLY A 113 -6.76 -3.61 8.26
C GLY A 113 -6.05 -4.27 9.45
N VAL A 114 -4.78 -4.59 9.27
CA VAL A 114 -3.97 -5.26 10.30
C VAL A 114 -2.81 -4.43 10.82
N CYS A 115 -2.90 -3.11 10.65
CA CYS A 115 -1.94 -2.16 11.21
C CYS A 115 -2.53 -1.39 12.40
N GLY A 116 -3.50 -1.98 13.08
CA GLY A 116 -4.14 -1.41 14.26
C GLY A 116 -5.67 -1.40 14.25
N SER A 117 -6.30 -1.52 13.07
CA SER A 117 -7.77 -1.44 12.99
C SER A 117 -8.46 -2.71 13.51
N VAL A 118 -8.25 -3.86 12.87
CA VAL A 118 -8.77 -5.14 13.36
C VAL A 118 -7.80 -5.73 14.36
N THR A 119 -6.55 -5.76 14.03
CA THR A 119 -5.45 -6.22 14.88
C THR A 119 -4.16 -5.55 14.43
N ASP A 120 -3.08 -5.74 15.18
CA ASP A 120 -1.75 -5.32 14.76
C ASP A 120 -0.90 -6.57 14.48
N LEU A 121 -0.91 -7.00 13.24
CA LEU A 121 -0.20 -8.20 12.82
C LEU A 121 1.30 -8.04 12.95
N PHE A 122 1.82 -6.84 12.71
CA PHE A 122 3.26 -6.57 12.79
C PHE A 122 3.79 -6.56 14.22
N ALA A 123 2.91 -6.50 15.24
CA ALA A 123 3.30 -6.61 16.64
C ALA A 123 3.48 -8.06 17.08
N LEU A 124 3.01 -9.03 16.30
CA LEU A 124 3.16 -10.45 16.62
C LEU A 124 4.63 -10.87 16.44
N PRO A 125 5.08 -11.94 17.16
CA PRO A 125 6.50 -12.29 17.21
C PRO A 125 7.01 -13.01 15.94
N PHE A 126 6.75 -12.42 14.77
CA PHE A 126 7.36 -12.86 13.53
C PHE A 126 8.81 -12.37 13.46
N ASN A 127 9.56 -12.88 12.49
CA ASN A 127 10.99 -12.60 12.36
C ASN A 127 11.31 -11.26 11.68
N HIS A 128 10.31 -10.44 11.39
CA HIS A 128 10.49 -9.11 10.81
C HIS A 128 9.39 -8.18 11.30
N HIS A 129 9.76 -6.97 11.72
CA HIS A 129 8.83 -5.97 12.26
C HIS A 129 9.07 -4.64 11.56
N PRO A 130 8.25 -4.29 10.55
CA PRO A 130 8.37 -2.99 9.91
C PRO A 130 7.93 -1.86 10.84
N VAL A 131 8.49 -0.68 10.65
CA VAL A 131 7.97 0.55 11.25
C VAL A 131 6.73 0.95 10.44
N VAL A 132 5.62 1.20 11.11
CA VAL A 132 4.33 1.51 10.48
C VAL A 132 3.91 2.93 10.87
N GLU A 133 3.54 3.72 9.88
CA GLU A 133 3.06 5.09 10.08
C GLU A 133 1.79 5.31 9.28
N SER A 134 0.85 6.10 9.83
CA SER A 134 -0.24 6.65 9.03
C SER A 134 0.29 7.93 8.35
N GLY A 135 0.10 8.01 7.05
CA GLY A 135 0.62 9.10 6.25
C GLY A 135 -0.41 10.16 5.92
N PRO A 136 0.00 11.18 5.15
CA PRO A 136 -0.92 12.20 4.65
C PRO A 136 -1.94 11.61 3.67
N LEU A 137 -2.95 12.41 3.31
CA LEU A 137 -3.99 12.05 2.35
C LEU A 137 -4.94 10.94 2.84
N ALA A 138 -5.02 10.72 4.16
CA ALA A 138 -5.94 9.73 4.73
C ALA A 138 -7.40 10.09 4.41
N ALA A 139 -7.77 11.35 4.59
CA ALA A 139 -9.13 11.83 4.32
C ALA A 139 -9.48 11.71 2.83
N GLU A 140 -8.56 12.08 1.95
CA GLU A 140 -8.72 12.03 0.49
C GLU A 140 -8.86 10.58 0.00
N SER A 141 -8.04 9.69 0.53
CA SER A 141 -8.11 8.25 0.20
C SER A 141 -9.40 7.63 0.68
N ALA A 142 -9.84 7.95 1.90
CA ALA A 142 -11.11 7.49 2.44
C ALA A 142 -12.29 8.03 1.63
N ALA A 143 -12.22 9.29 1.21
CA ALA A 143 -13.28 9.91 0.38
C ALA A 143 -13.39 9.21 -0.99
N LEU A 144 -12.26 8.88 -1.60
CA LEU A 144 -12.23 8.17 -2.88
C LEU A 144 -12.89 6.79 -2.77
N LEU A 145 -12.60 6.07 -1.70
CA LEU A 145 -13.22 4.77 -1.42
C LEU A 145 -14.72 4.89 -1.20
N ARG A 146 -15.16 5.85 -0.39
CA ARG A 146 -16.60 6.08 -0.14
C ARG A 146 -17.33 6.44 -1.43
N SER A 147 -16.75 7.30 -2.25
CA SER A 147 -17.32 7.70 -3.53
C SER A 147 -17.48 6.51 -4.47
N PHE A 148 -16.48 5.64 -4.54
CA PHE A 148 -16.51 4.43 -5.35
C PHE A 148 -17.64 3.49 -4.91
N PHE A 149 -17.73 3.17 -3.61
CA PHE A 149 -18.75 2.26 -3.11
C PHE A 149 -20.15 2.83 -3.21
N ARG A 150 -20.30 4.15 -3.10
CA ARG A 150 -21.58 4.83 -3.31
C ARG A 150 -22.07 4.67 -4.74
N ARG A 151 -21.19 4.79 -5.74
CA ARG A 151 -21.51 4.60 -7.14
C ARG A 151 -21.88 3.15 -7.43
N LEU A 152 -21.21 2.21 -6.78
CA LEU A 152 -21.45 0.79 -6.97
C LEU A 152 -22.85 0.36 -6.49
N ARG A 153 -23.39 1.03 -5.46
CA ARG A 153 -24.70 0.72 -4.88
C ARG A 153 -25.87 1.30 -5.67
N ARG A 154 -25.66 2.04 -6.72
CA ARG A 154 -26.70 2.57 -7.59
C ARG A 154 -27.05 1.54 -8.73
#